data_0a3ea88775782de66f79148e6f222c87
#
_entry.id   0a3ea88775782de66f79148e6f222c87
#
_cell.length_a   1.000
_cell.length_b   1.000
_cell.length_c   1.000
_cell.angle_alpha   90.00
_cell.angle_beta   90.00
_cell.angle_gamma   90.00
#
_symmetry.space_group_name_H-M   'P 1'
#
loop_
_entity.id
_entity.type
_entity.pdbx_description
1 polymer ?
#
loop_
_entity_poly.entity_id
_entity_poly.type
_entity_poly.pdbx_seq_one_letter_code
_entity_poly.pdbx_strand_id
1 'polypeptide(L)' 'MRKIDREITSVEIRLQRMAVRLGANNWRELEKVFSEGGIDNPEMDLLWPEYLYLRNRLEKLEKRKKDVLATQATLQE' A
#
# COMPACT_ATOMS: atom_id res chain seq x y z
N MET A 1 13.87 -12.29 2.97
CA MET A 1 12.43 -12.54 2.77
C MET A 1 11.58 -11.99 3.91
N ARG A 2 11.88 -12.42 5.14
CA ARG A 2 11.08 -11.98 6.31
C ARG A 2 11.05 -10.46 6.48
N LYS A 3 12.16 -9.79 6.21
CA LYS A 3 12.23 -8.33 6.32
C LYS A 3 11.31 -7.64 5.31
N ILE A 4 11.28 -8.12 4.08
CA ILE A 4 10.42 -7.58 3.03
C ILE A 4 8.95 -7.79 3.40
N ASP A 5 8.60 -8.98 3.88
CA ASP A 5 7.23 -9.28 4.30
C ASP A 5 6.78 -8.40 5.46
N ARG A 6 7.65 -8.11 6.41
CA ARG A 6 7.36 -7.20 7.52
C ARG A 6 7.11 -5.78 7.03
N GLU A 7 7.92 -5.32 6.07
CA GLU A 7 7.77 -3.99 5.51
C GLU A 7 6.46 -3.87 4.73
N ILE A 8 6.12 -4.89 3.94
CA ILE A 8 4.85 -4.94 3.21
C ILE A 8 3.68 -4.89 4.20
N THR A 9 3.71 -5.74 5.23
CA THR A 9 2.67 -5.77 6.27
C THR A 9 2.53 -4.42 6.96
N SER A 10 3.66 -3.79 7.29
CA SER A 10 3.65 -2.47 7.93
C SER A 10 2.97 -1.41 7.06
N VAL A 11 3.28 -1.39 5.77
CA VAL A 11 2.66 -0.47 4.82
C VAL A 11 1.15 -0.76 4.69
N GLU A 12 0.79 -2.03 4.58
CA GLU A 12 -0.62 -2.43 4.48
C GLU A 12 -1.42 -2.05 5.73
N ILE A 13 -0.81 -2.17 6.92
CA ILE A 13 -1.46 -1.76 8.18
C ILE A 13 -1.72 -0.25 8.16
N ARG A 14 -0.77 0.55 7.71
CA ARG A 14 -0.95 1.99 7.60
C ARG A 14 -2.07 2.36 6.62
N LEU A 15 -2.09 1.68 5.48
CA LEU A 15 -3.14 1.88 4.48
C LEU A 15 -4.50 1.46 5.05
N GLN A 16 -4.55 0.36 5.79
CA GLN A 16 -5.79 -0.12 6.41
C GLN A 16 -6.32 0.88 7.45
N ARG A 17 -5.44 1.47 8.25
CA ARG A 17 -5.82 2.50 9.22
C ARG A 17 -6.40 3.72 8.52
N MET A 18 -5.79 4.11 7.41
CA MET A 18 -6.29 5.21 6.59
C MET A 18 -7.68 4.87 6.03
N ALA A 19 -7.86 3.64 5.56
CA ALA A 19 -9.16 3.17 5.06
C ALA A 19 -10.24 3.28 6.12
N VAL A 20 -9.98 2.78 7.32
CA VAL A 20 -10.92 2.85 8.44
C VAL A 20 -11.28 4.31 8.74
N ARG A 21 -10.29 5.18 8.77
CA ARG A 21 -10.48 6.60 9.04
C ARG A 21 -11.38 7.29 8.01
N LEU A 22 -11.26 6.88 6.75
CA LEU A 22 -12.05 7.45 5.65
C LEU A 22 -13.36 6.69 5.37
N GLY A 23 -13.66 5.67 6.17
CA GLY A 23 -14.91 4.91 6.05
C GLY A 23 -14.90 3.82 4.98
N ALA A 24 -13.73 3.45 4.48
CA ALA A 24 -13.59 2.35 3.53
C ALA A 24 -13.50 1.01 4.26
N ASN A 25 -13.93 -0.06 3.61
CA ASN A 25 -13.89 -1.39 4.19
C ASN A 25 -12.47 -1.96 4.26
N ASN A 26 -11.65 -1.64 3.26
CA ASN A 26 -10.26 -2.08 3.22
C ASN A 26 -9.42 -1.07 2.44
N TRP A 27 -8.09 -1.19 2.54
CA TRP A 27 -7.19 -0.22 1.94
C TRP A 27 -7.20 -0.24 0.40
N ARG A 28 -7.62 -1.34 -0.20
CA ARG A 28 -7.71 -1.44 -1.67
C ARG A 28 -8.81 -0.57 -2.24
N GLU A 29 -9.80 -0.24 -1.43
CA GLU A 29 -10.89 0.67 -1.82
C GLU A 29 -10.51 2.14 -1.70
N LEU A 30 -9.35 2.46 -1.12
CA LEU A 30 -8.92 3.84 -0.92
C LEU A 30 -8.83 4.62 -2.24
N GLU A 31 -8.32 4.00 -3.29
CA GLU A 31 -8.23 4.66 -4.59
C GLU A 31 -9.59 5.13 -5.06
N LYS A 32 -10.59 4.29 -4.91
CA LYS A 32 -11.97 4.62 -5.26
C LYS A 32 -12.51 5.75 -4.39
N VAL A 33 -12.26 5.69 -3.08
CA VAL A 33 -12.69 6.71 -2.13
C VAL A 33 -12.09 8.06 -2.49
N PHE A 34 -10.79 8.12 -2.78
CA PHE A 34 -10.12 9.36 -3.18
C PHE A 34 -10.65 9.88 -4.51
N SER A 35 -10.95 9.00 -5.46
CA SER A 35 -11.49 9.40 -6.77
C SER A 35 -12.89 9.97 -6.69
N GLU A 36 -13.74 9.40 -5.83
CA GLU A 36 -15.14 9.76 -5.76
C GLU A 36 -15.45 10.89 -4.79
N GLY A 37 -14.70 11.02 -3.70
CA GLY A 37 -15.08 11.89 -2.60
C GLY A 37 -14.15 13.05 -2.31
N GLY A 38 -13.10 13.24 -3.11
CA GLY A 38 -12.00 14.09 -2.70
C GLY A 38 -12.21 15.60 -2.69
N ILE A 39 -13.18 16.11 -3.42
CA ILE A 39 -13.28 17.56 -3.65
C ILE A 39 -13.74 18.32 -2.39
N ASP A 40 -14.64 17.72 -1.62
CA ASP A 40 -15.27 18.41 -0.48
C ASP A 40 -14.75 17.97 0.88
N ASN A 41 -13.72 17.11 0.92
CA ASN A 41 -13.19 16.59 2.19
C ASN A 41 -11.75 17.01 2.41
N PRO A 42 -11.51 18.01 3.32
CA PRO A 42 -10.14 18.46 3.61
C PRO A 42 -9.22 17.36 4.13
N GLU A 43 -9.77 16.38 4.84
CA GLU A 43 -9.00 15.26 5.37
C GLU A 43 -8.41 14.40 4.24
N MET A 44 -9.16 14.21 3.15
CA MET A 44 -8.67 13.48 1.99
C MET A 44 -7.51 14.20 1.33
N ASP A 45 -7.58 15.53 1.22
CA ASP A 45 -6.48 16.33 0.68
C ASP A 45 -5.21 16.17 1.49
N LEU A 46 -5.33 16.14 2.83
CA LEU A 46 -4.20 15.96 3.72
C LEU A 46 -3.61 14.56 3.64
N LEU A 47 -4.45 13.55 3.43
CA LEU A 47 -4.00 12.16 3.40
C LEU A 47 -3.53 11.70 2.01
N TRP A 48 -3.88 12.43 0.96
CA TRP A 48 -3.53 12.05 -0.41
C TRP A 48 -2.03 11.85 -0.63
N PRO A 49 -1.14 12.79 -0.20
CA PRO A 49 0.31 12.56 -0.36
C PRO A 49 0.81 11.34 0.40
N GLU A 50 0.28 11.09 1.61
CA GLU A 50 0.65 9.92 2.39
C GLU A 50 0.20 8.63 1.70
N TYR A 51 -1.03 8.63 1.17
CA TYR A 51 -1.55 7.50 0.40
C TYR A 51 -0.66 7.18 -0.80
N LEU A 52 -0.29 8.19 -1.58
CA LEU A 52 0.58 8.01 -2.74
C LEU A 52 1.95 7.46 -2.34
N TYR A 53 2.52 7.97 -1.25
CA TYR A 53 3.78 7.48 -0.73
C TYR A 53 3.69 6.00 -0.33
N LEU A 54 2.65 5.64 0.40
CA LEU A 54 2.47 4.26 0.86
C LEU A 54 2.22 3.30 -0.32
N ARG A 55 1.44 3.71 -1.30
CA ARG A 55 1.18 2.91 -2.50
C ARG A 55 2.46 2.68 -3.31
N ASN A 56 3.26 3.74 -3.51
CA ASN A 56 4.54 3.63 -4.21
C ASN A 56 5.49 2.69 -3.48
N ARG A 57 5.55 2.81 -2.17
CA ARG A 57 6.42 1.96 -1.36
C ARG A 57 5.97 0.49 -1.44
N LEU A 58 4.66 0.25 -1.38
CA LEU A 58 4.11 -1.09 -1.48
C LEU A 58 4.46 -1.72 -2.83
N GLU A 59 4.29 -0.99 -3.92
CA GLU A 59 4.63 -1.48 -5.26
C GLU A 59 6.10 -1.85 -5.37
N LYS A 60 6.98 -1.01 -4.84
CA LYS A 60 8.43 -1.29 -4.84
C LYS A 60 8.77 -2.53 -4.02
N LEU A 61 8.14 -2.69 -2.86
CA LEU A 61 8.37 -3.84 -1.99
C LEU A 61 7.86 -5.13 -2.64
N GLU A 62 6.68 -5.09 -3.24
CA GLU A 62 6.12 -6.25 -3.93
C GLU A 62 6.99 -6.67 -5.11
N LYS A 63 7.47 -5.70 -5.88
CA LYS A 63 8.38 -5.96 -7.00
C LYS A 63 9.67 -6.57 -6.53
N ARG A 64 10.25 -6.04 -5.46
CA ARG A 64 11.49 -6.57 -4.87
C ARG A 64 11.29 -8.00 -4.37
N LYS A 65 10.18 -8.27 -3.71
CA LYS A 65 9.84 -9.62 -3.25
C LYS A 65 9.76 -10.59 -4.42
N LYS A 66 9.10 -10.18 -5.50
CA LYS A 66 8.96 -10.98 -6.71
C LYS A 66 10.31 -11.29 -7.33
N ASP A 67 11.20 -10.29 -7.41
CA ASP A 67 12.56 -10.47 -7.95
C ASP A 67 13.38 -11.42 -7.08
N VAL A 68 13.29 -11.31 -5.76
CA VAL A 68 13.99 -12.20 -4.84
C VAL A 68 13.50 -13.64 -4.99
N LEU A 69 12.18 -13.84 -5.09
CA LEU A 69 11.60 -15.17 -5.27
C LEU A 69 12.03 -15.79 -6.60
N ALA A 70 12.05 -15.00 -7.67
CA ALA A 70 12.52 -15.47 -8.98
C ALA A 70 13.98 -15.87 -8.94
N THR A 71 14.82 -15.10 -8.27
CA THR A 71 16.24 -15.40 -8.10
C THR A 71 16.44 -16.70 -7.31
N GLN A 72 15.69 -16.88 -6.22
CA GLN A 72 15.77 -18.09 -5.42
C GLN A 72 15.35 -19.32 -6.21
N ALA A 73 14.28 -19.22 -7.00
CA ALA A 73 13.81 -20.31 -7.84
C ALA A 73 14.88 -20.72 -8.87
N THR A 74 15.57 -19.73 -9.46
CA THR A 74 16.66 -19.98 -10.41
C THR A 74 17.83 -20.66 -9.74
N LEU A 75 18.18 -20.23 -8.52
CA LEU A 75 19.31 -20.81 -7.77
C LEU A 75 19.06 -22.24 -7.30
N GLN A 76 17.81 -22.63 -7.15
CA GLN A 76 17.44 -23.98 -6.71
C GLN A 76 17.45 -25.01 -7.84
N GLU A 77 17.50 -24.54 -9.07
CA GLU A 77 17.62 -25.44 -10.22
C GLU A 77 19.09 -25.82 -10.46
#